data_8386010959ef4c46776f25e21ad322bc
#
_entry.id   8386010959ef4c46776f25e21ad322bc
#
_cell.length_a   1.000
_cell.length_b   1.000
_cell.length_c   1.000
_cell.angle_alpha   90.00
_cell.angle_beta   90.00
_cell.angle_gamma   90.00
#
_symmetry.space_group_name_H-M   'P 1'
#
loop_
_entity.id
_entity.type
_entity.pdbx_description
1 polymer ?
#
loop_
_entity_poly.entity_id
_entity_poly.type
_entity_poly.pdbx_seq_one_letter_code
_entity_poly.pdbx_strand_id
1 'polypeptide(L)'
;HMNGLLQPSHGRVLVCGKDLAGKKAAAAAKARIGIVFQYPERQLFATTVFDDVAFGPRNLGLSGDEVEARVRESLSRVGLSIDDLRDMSPFELSGGQQRRVAFAGVLAMNPEALVLDEPVAGLDPVARREFLELIAQLHKQGTTIVMVSHSMDDLAAMCDRVVVLKEGEIVRQGTPAHVFMHAAKLNEIGLGLPAPQRMAYALIDEGAPLGADELYSIDSLAAEIVAIAEGGAR
;
A
#
# COMPACT_ATOMS: atom_id res chain seq x y z
N HIS A 1 0.99 -11.85 -10.82
CA HIS A 1 2.17 -12.74 -10.98
C HIS A 1 2.98 -12.93 -9.71
N MET A 2 3.12 -11.91 -8.85
CA MET A 2 4.03 -11.92 -7.68
C MET A 2 3.75 -13.03 -6.67
N ASN A 3 2.48 -13.42 -6.47
CA ASN A 3 2.12 -14.54 -5.57
C ASN A 3 1.87 -15.86 -6.31
N GLY A 4 2.14 -15.94 -7.61
CA GLY A 4 1.96 -17.14 -8.41
C GLY A 4 0.51 -17.49 -8.79
N LEU A 5 -0.46 -16.58 -8.63
CA LEU A 5 -1.82 -16.77 -9.13
C LEU A 5 -1.85 -16.85 -10.66
N LEU A 6 -1.06 -16.01 -11.31
CA LEU A 6 -0.90 -16.00 -12.76
C LEU A 6 0.54 -16.34 -13.12
N GLN A 7 0.73 -17.14 -14.15
CA GLN A 7 2.04 -17.44 -14.73
C GLN A 7 2.36 -16.40 -15.82
N PRO A 8 3.63 -15.94 -15.93
CA PRO A 8 4.04 -15.07 -17.01
C PRO A 8 4.06 -15.83 -18.34
N SER A 9 3.66 -15.16 -19.44
CA SER A 9 3.77 -15.74 -20.79
C SER A 9 5.23 -15.87 -21.21
N HIS A 10 6.08 -14.92 -20.78
CA HIS A 10 7.51 -14.88 -21.04
C HIS A 10 8.24 -14.39 -19.78
N GLY A 11 9.52 -14.74 -19.69
CA GLY A 11 10.33 -14.39 -18.52
C GLY A 11 10.04 -15.26 -17.30
N ARG A 12 10.46 -14.80 -16.13
CA ARG A 12 10.30 -15.54 -14.86
C ARG A 12 10.02 -14.59 -13.70
N VAL A 13 9.31 -15.10 -12.69
CA VAL A 13 9.06 -14.42 -11.42
C VAL A 13 9.81 -15.17 -10.33
N LEU A 14 10.67 -14.46 -9.60
CA LEU A 14 11.44 -15.00 -8.48
C LEU A 14 10.88 -14.44 -7.17
N VAL A 15 10.58 -15.34 -6.23
CA VAL A 15 10.22 -14.98 -4.85
C VAL A 15 11.22 -15.60 -3.92
N CYS A 16 11.94 -14.77 -3.17
CA CYS A 16 13.03 -15.21 -2.30
C CYS A 16 14.03 -16.12 -3.03
N GLY A 17 14.39 -15.74 -4.27
CA GLY A 17 15.33 -16.48 -5.12
C GLY A 17 14.76 -17.75 -5.78
N LYS A 18 13.51 -18.12 -5.52
CA LYS A 18 12.87 -19.31 -6.10
C LYS A 18 11.95 -18.92 -7.27
N ASP A 19 12.12 -19.61 -8.40
CA ASP A 19 11.28 -19.41 -9.59
C ASP A 19 9.86 -19.97 -9.34
N LEU A 20 8.84 -19.17 -9.68
CA LEU A 20 7.43 -19.53 -9.51
C LEU A 20 6.85 -20.38 -10.66
N ALA A 21 7.65 -20.83 -11.61
CA ALA A 21 7.20 -21.63 -12.76
C ALA A 21 6.54 -22.98 -12.39
N GLY A 22 6.72 -23.47 -11.16
CA GLY A 22 6.16 -24.75 -10.70
C GLY A 22 5.01 -24.58 -9.72
N LYS A 23 4.01 -25.49 -9.75
CA LYS A 23 2.83 -25.46 -8.84
C LYS A 23 3.22 -25.41 -7.36
N LYS A 24 4.25 -26.15 -6.93
CA LYS A 24 4.76 -26.15 -5.54
C LYS A 24 5.36 -24.78 -5.15
N ALA A 25 6.15 -24.18 -6.04
CA ALA A 25 6.76 -22.88 -5.80
C ALA A 25 5.70 -21.77 -5.75
N ALA A 26 4.70 -21.81 -6.66
CA ALA A 26 3.58 -20.91 -6.65
C ALA A 26 2.73 -21.04 -5.36
N ALA A 27 2.49 -22.28 -4.87
CA ALA A 27 1.78 -22.50 -3.61
C ALA A 27 2.56 -21.93 -2.40
N ALA A 28 3.89 -22.13 -2.36
CA ALA A 28 4.73 -21.56 -1.32
C ALA A 28 4.77 -20.01 -1.36
N ALA A 29 4.73 -19.42 -2.55
CA ALA A 29 4.68 -17.97 -2.72
C ALA A 29 3.38 -17.35 -2.20
N LYS A 30 2.23 -18.04 -2.37
CA LYS A 30 0.93 -17.59 -1.85
C LYS A 30 0.92 -17.45 -0.33
N ALA A 31 1.67 -18.29 0.38
CA ALA A 31 1.81 -18.21 1.83
C ALA A 31 2.69 -17.03 2.28
N ARG A 32 3.62 -16.58 1.42
CA ARG A 32 4.61 -15.55 1.76
C ARG A 32 4.25 -14.16 1.25
N ILE A 33 3.43 -14.08 0.20
CA ILE A 33 3.02 -12.81 -0.42
C ILE A 33 1.51 -12.68 -0.31
N GLY A 34 1.07 -11.79 0.57
CA GLY A 34 -0.32 -11.37 0.66
C GLY A 34 -0.67 -10.41 -0.47
N ILE A 35 -1.84 -10.56 -1.05
CA ILE A 35 -2.39 -9.59 -2.01
C ILE A 35 -3.68 -9.03 -1.46
N VAL A 36 -3.78 -7.71 -1.46
CA VAL A 36 -5.00 -6.97 -1.15
C VAL A 36 -5.43 -6.27 -2.44
N PHE A 37 -6.54 -6.71 -3.01
CA PHE A 37 -7.10 -6.12 -4.23
C PHE A 37 -7.87 -4.84 -3.92
N GLN A 38 -8.16 -4.08 -4.94
CA GLN A 38 -9.06 -2.93 -4.87
C GLN A 38 -10.42 -3.36 -4.33
N TYR A 39 -10.96 -2.64 -3.34
CA TYR A 39 -12.19 -2.96 -2.62
C TYR A 39 -12.15 -4.34 -1.93
N PRO A 40 -11.22 -4.57 -0.99
CA PRO A 40 -11.02 -5.87 -0.37
C PRO A 40 -12.25 -6.37 0.41
N GLU A 41 -13.12 -5.47 0.85
CA GLU A 41 -14.41 -5.77 1.50
C GLU A 41 -15.34 -6.60 0.61
N ARG A 42 -15.18 -6.57 -0.69
CA ARG A 42 -15.97 -7.41 -1.63
C ARG A 42 -15.52 -8.87 -1.66
N GLN A 43 -14.42 -9.18 -0.98
CA GLN A 43 -13.89 -10.55 -0.87
C GLN A 43 -14.33 -11.27 0.39
N LEU A 44 -15.06 -10.60 1.28
CA LEU A 44 -15.67 -11.20 2.46
C LEU A 44 -16.77 -12.19 2.03
N PHE A 45 -16.78 -13.38 2.63
CA PHE A 45 -17.68 -14.45 2.20
C PHE A 45 -18.19 -15.33 3.34
N ALA A 46 -17.53 -15.32 4.52
CA ALA A 46 -17.90 -16.17 5.63
C ALA A 46 -19.11 -15.64 6.41
N THR A 47 -19.69 -16.50 7.24
CA THR A 47 -20.83 -16.16 8.09
C THR A 47 -20.43 -15.34 9.31
N THR A 48 -19.18 -15.48 9.79
CA THR A 48 -18.64 -14.73 10.91
C THR A 48 -17.32 -14.07 10.56
N VAL A 49 -16.99 -12.98 11.27
CA VAL A 49 -15.69 -12.30 11.17
C VAL A 49 -14.55 -13.25 11.49
N PHE A 50 -14.73 -14.09 12.54
CA PHE A 50 -13.72 -15.07 12.89
C PHE A 50 -13.44 -16.04 11.75
N ASP A 51 -14.46 -16.62 11.14
CA ASP A 51 -14.29 -17.61 10.08
C ASP A 51 -13.69 -17.01 8.82
N ASP A 52 -14.01 -15.76 8.50
CA ASP A 52 -13.45 -15.05 7.37
C ASP A 52 -11.94 -14.85 7.54
N VAL A 53 -11.52 -14.31 8.68
CA VAL A 53 -10.10 -14.07 8.99
C VAL A 53 -9.34 -15.39 9.20
N ALA A 54 -9.97 -16.43 9.77
CA ALA A 54 -9.38 -17.75 10.00
C ALA A 54 -9.17 -18.56 8.72
N PHE A 55 -9.80 -18.20 7.62
CA PHE A 55 -9.78 -18.98 6.37
C PHE A 55 -8.36 -19.19 5.84
N GLY A 56 -7.57 -18.12 5.76
CA GLY A 56 -6.17 -18.21 5.32
C GLY A 56 -5.31 -19.12 6.20
N PRO A 57 -5.23 -18.87 7.51
CA PRO A 57 -4.50 -19.71 8.47
C PRO A 57 -4.91 -21.20 8.45
N ARG A 58 -6.21 -21.50 8.36
CA ARG A 58 -6.70 -22.89 8.23
C ARG A 58 -6.18 -23.56 6.95
N ASN A 59 -6.18 -22.84 5.82
CA ASN A 59 -5.66 -23.35 4.54
C ASN A 59 -4.13 -23.54 4.55
N LEU A 60 -3.42 -22.86 5.45
CA LEU A 60 -1.99 -23.12 5.71
C LEU A 60 -1.75 -24.34 6.58
N GLY A 61 -2.80 -24.97 7.12
CA GLY A 61 -2.73 -26.18 7.95
C GLY A 61 -2.37 -25.89 9.41
N LEU A 62 -2.57 -24.67 9.90
CA LEU A 62 -2.32 -24.32 11.30
C LEU A 62 -3.32 -25.02 12.23
N SER A 63 -2.89 -25.33 13.48
CA SER A 63 -3.75 -25.87 14.54
C SER A 63 -4.80 -24.85 14.99
N GLY A 64 -5.83 -25.31 15.71
CA GLY A 64 -6.90 -24.43 16.21
C GLY A 64 -6.37 -23.28 17.07
N ASP A 65 -5.44 -23.56 17.97
CA ASP A 65 -4.84 -22.56 18.85
C ASP A 65 -3.99 -21.54 18.07
N GLU A 66 -3.24 -21.98 17.07
CA GLU A 66 -2.47 -21.11 16.19
C GLU A 66 -3.38 -20.23 15.32
N VAL A 67 -4.49 -20.78 14.83
CA VAL A 67 -5.52 -20.02 14.09
C VAL A 67 -6.12 -18.94 14.99
N GLU A 68 -6.52 -19.27 16.21
CA GLU A 68 -7.08 -18.32 17.17
C GLU A 68 -6.09 -17.18 17.45
N ALA A 69 -4.83 -17.51 17.70
CA ALA A 69 -3.78 -16.51 17.95
C ALA A 69 -3.58 -15.58 16.73
N ARG A 70 -3.54 -16.13 15.51
CA ARG A 70 -3.40 -15.36 14.26
C ARG A 70 -4.58 -14.43 14.02
N VAL A 71 -5.80 -14.91 14.23
CA VAL A 71 -7.01 -14.09 14.07
C VAL A 71 -7.00 -12.93 15.04
N ARG A 72 -6.74 -13.19 16.33
CA ARG A 72 -6.69 -12.17 17.37
C ARG A 72 -5.63 -11.12 17.08
N GLU A 73 -4.42 -11.55 16.76
CA GLU A 73 -3.32 -10.66 16.41
C GLU A 73 -3.64 -9.79 15.19
N SER A 74 -4.12 -10.40 14.10
CA SER A 74 -4.37 -9.68 12.85
C SER A 74 -5.51 -8.66 12.99
N LEU A 75 -6.59 -8.98 13.70
CA LEU A 75 -7.67 -8.04 14.00
C LEU A 75 -7.16 -6.88 14.87
N SER A 76 -6.38 -7.17 15.91
CA SER A 76 -5.77 -6.14 16.75
C SER A 76 -4.87 -5.19 15.93
N ARG A 77 -4.08 -5.71 14.98
CA ARG A 77 -3.22 -4.90 14.11
C ARG A 77 -3.99 -3.91 13.23
N VAL A 78 -5.22 -4.23 12.87
CA VAL A 78 -6.10 -3.34 12.10
C VAL A 78 -7.03 -2.49 12.99
N GLY A 79 -6.82 -2.51 14.32
CA GLY A 79 -7.59 -1.71 15.29
C GLY A 79 -8.99 -2.25 15.53
N LEU A 80 -9.21 -3.56 15.40
CA LEU A 80 -10.48 -4.25 15.68
C LEU A 80 -10.31 -5.21 16.84
N SER A 81 -11.35 -5.31 17.70
CA SER A 81 -11.42 -6.26 18.80
C SER A 81 -12.10 -7.55 18.35
N ILE A 82 -11.42 -8.70 18.53
CA ILE A 82 -12.02 -10.00 18.23
C ILE A 82 -13.19 -10.30 19.21
N ASP A 83 -13.06 -9.88 20.46
CA ASP A 83 -14.05 -10.18 21.49
C ASP A 83 -15.40 -9.49 21.20
N ASP A 84 -15.39 -8.37 20.47
CA ASP A 84 -16.59 -7.65 20.06
C ASP A 84 -17.18 -8.16 18.73
N LEU A 85 -16.34 -8.69 17.84
CA LEU A 85 -16.73 -8.94 16.44
C LEU A 85 -16.79 -10.44 16.07
N ARG A 86 -16.29 -11.33 16.92
CA ARG A 86 -16.04 -12.74 16.62
C ARG A 86 -17.16 -13.42 15.84
N ASP A 87 -18.36 -13.36 16.40
CA ASP A 87 -19.55 -14.08 15.92
C ASP A 87 -20.47 -13.21 15.07
N MET A 88 -20.10 -11.94 14.85
CA MET A 88 -20.83 -11.04 13.98
C MET A 88 -20.64 -11.41 12.51
N SER A 89 -21.66 -11.18 11.71
CA SER A 89 -21.54 -11.27 10.26
C SER A 89 -20.66 -10.12 9.74
N PRO A 90 -19.67 -10.39 8.88
CA PRO A 90 -18.90 -9.32 8.25
C PRO A 90 -19.79 -8.31 7.52
N PHE A 91 -20.94 -8.73 7.01
CA PHE A 91 -21.87 -7.89 6.25
C PHE A 91 -22.71 -6.93 7.12
N GLU A 92 -22.71 -7.12 8.44
CA GLU A 92 -23.35 -6.21 9.41
C GLU A 92 -22.43 -5.04 9.81
N LEU A 93 -21.15 -5.11 9.45
CA LEU A 93 -20.14 -4.11 9.79
C LEU A 93 -20.22 -2.88 8.87
N SER A 94 -19.74 -1.74 9.35
CA SER A 94 -19.51 -0.58 8.49
C SER A 94 -18.50 -0.89 7.38
N GLY A 95 -18.57 -0.19 6.24
CA GLY A 95 -17.66 -0.42 5.12
C GLY A 95 -16.17 -0.31 5.50
N GLY A 96 -15.83 0.62 6.41
CA GLY A 96 -14.47 0.74 6.95
C GLY A 96 -14.06 -0.47 7.79
N GLN A 97 -14.96 -1.00 8.63
CA GLN A 97 -14.70 -2.22 9.40
C GLN A 97 -14.59 -3.44 8.49
N GLN A 98 -15.48 -3.57 7.48
CA GLN A 98 -15.41 -4.65 6.49
C GLN A 98 -14.04 -4.68 5.80
N ARG A 99 -13.54 -3.51 5.35
CA ARG A 99 -12.22 -3.38 4.74
C ARG A 99 -11.10 -3.80 5.69
N ARG A 100 -11.17 -3.39 6.95
CA ARG A 100 -10.20 -3.79 7.98
C ARG A 100 -10.24 -5.29 8.26
N VAL A 101 -11.42 -5.92 8.29
CA VAL A 101 -11.58 -7.38 8.43
C VAL A 101 -10.96 -8.10 7.24
N ALA A 102 -11.25 -7.68 6.01
CA ALA A 102 -10.67 -8.27 4.81
C ALA A 102 -9.14 -8.15 4.80
N PHE A 103 -8.62 -6.99 5.22
CA PHE A 103 -7.17 -6.79 5.37
C PHE A 103 -6.57 -7.67 6.46
N ALA A 104 -7.26 -7.82 7.61
CA ALA A 104 -6.85 -8.73 8.69
C ALA A 104 -6.77 -10.18 8.20
N GLY A 105 -7.68 -10.62 7.33
CA GLY A 105 -7.65 -11.96 6.72
C GLY A 105 -6.36 -12.23 5.93
N VAL A 106 -5.83 -11.21 5.24
CA VAL A 106 -4.52 -11.31 4.56
C VAL A 106 -3.38 -11.30 5.56
N LEU A 107 -3.43 -10.43 6.58
CA LEU A 107 -2.39 -10.35 7.63
C LEU A 107 -2.31 -11.61 8.48
N ALA A 108 -3.43 -12.31 8.69
CA ALA A 108 -3.49 -13.55 9.47
C ALA A 108 -2.62 -14.67 8.89
N MET A 109 -2.34 -14.64 7.60
CA MET A 109 -1.39 -15.56 6.97
C MET A 109 0.07 -15.23 7.30
N ASN A 110 0.35 -14.09 7.97
CA ASN A 110 1.69 -13.58 8.30
C ASN A 110 2.63 -13.50 7.09
N PRO A 111 2.23 -12.75 6.05
CA PRO A 111 3.03 -12.65 4.84
C PRO A 111 4.32 -11.85 5.08
N GLU A 112 5.39 -12.19 4.36
CA GLU A 112 6.66 -11.44 4.35
C GLU A 112 6.58 -10.18 3.50
N ALA A 113 5.70 -10.21 2.49
CA ALA A 113 5.43 -9.06 1.64
C ALA A 113 3.93 -8.91 1.36
N LEU A 114 3.47 -7.67 1.27
CA LEU A 114 2.11 -7.31 0.89
C LEU A 114 2.13 -6.58 -0.45
N VAL A 115 1.28 -7.02 -1.36
CA VAL A 115 0.98 -6.30 -2.61
C VAL A 115 -0.40 -5.68 -2.45
N LEU A 116 -0.47 -4.36 -2.49
CA LEU A 116 -1.67 -3.57 -2.25
C LEU A 116 -2.06 -2.87 -3.55
N ASP A 117 -3.22 -3.20 -4.09
CA ASP A 117 -3.75 -2.60 -5.30
C ASP A 117 -4.81 -1.56 -4.94
N GLU A 118 -4.47 -0.26 -5.12
CA GLU A 118 -5.32 0.89 -4.78
C GLU A 118 -5.95 0.78 -3.36
N PRO A 119 -5.14 0.58 -2.30
CA PRO A 119 -5.65 0.16 -0.99
C PRO A 119 -6.57 1.18 -0.32
N VAL A 120 -6.51 2.45 -0.73
CA VAL A 120 -7.30 3.55 -0.15
C VAL A 120 -8.38 4.09 -1.08
N ALA A 121 -8.63 3.42 -2.22
CA ALA A 121 -9.66 3.83 -3.15
C ALA A 121 -11.05 3.83 -2.50
N GLY A 122 -11.81 4.92 -2.65
CA GLY A 122 -13.17 5.04 -2.14
C GLY A 122 -13.29 5.29 -0.63
N LEU A 123 -12.19 5.47 0.10
CA LEU A 123 -12.21 5.88 1.50
C LEU A 123 -12.39 7.40 1.62
N ASP A 124 -13.10 7.81 2.68
CA ASP A 124 -13.11 9.20 3.11
C ASP A 124 -11.71 9.64 3.61
N PRO A 125 -11.44 10.96 3.71
CA PRO A 125 -10.10 11.45 4.05
C PRO A 125 -9.56 10.97 5.42
N VAL A 126 -10.44 10.71 6.39
CA VAL A 126 -10.03 10.25 7.74
C VAL A 126 -9.63 8.78 7.67
N ALA A 127 -10.52 7.94 7.16
CA ALA A 127 -10.28 6.51 6.99
C ALA A 127 -9.07 6.24 6.08
N ARG A 128 -8.89 7.06 5.02
CA ARG A 128 -7.71 7.00 4.14
C ARG A 128 -6.41 7.22 4.91
N ARG A 129 -6.33 8.28 5.70
CA ARG A 129 -5.15 8.58 6.51
C ARG A 129 -4.83 7.46 7.48
N GLU A 130 -5.82 6.99 8.24
CA GLU A 130 -5.66 5.89 9.20
C GLU A 130 -5.16 4.60 8.51
N PHE A 131 -5.66 4.31 7.31
CA PHE A 131 -5.23 3.12 6.58
C PHE A 131 -3.80 3.24 6.03
N LEU A 132 -3.39 4.42 5.57
CA LEU A 132 -2.01 4.68 5.16
C LEU A 132 -1.05 4.63 6.35
N GLU A 133 -1.45 5.13 7.53
CA GLU A 133 -0.68 5.01 8.76
C GLU A 133 -0.50 3.54 9.18
N LEU A 134 -1.55 2.71 9.04
CA LEU A 134 -1.46 1.27 9.26
C LEU A 134 -0.44 0.62 8.33
N ILE A 135 -0.48 0.93 7.02
CA ILE A 135 0.49 0.42 6.04
C ILE A 135 1.92 0.83 6.42
N ALA A 136 2.12 2.10 6.82
CA ALA A 136 3.42 2.60 7.25
C ALA A 136 3.93 1.88 8.51
N GLN A 137 3.05 1.57 9.47
CA GLN A 137 3.40 0.80 10.66
C GLN A 137 3.83 -0.62 10.31
N LEU A 138 3.12 -1.30 9.40
CA LEU A 138 3.48 -2.64 8.91
C LEU A 138 4.86 -2.64 8.26
N HIS A 139 5.16 -1.62 7.44
CA HIS A 139 6.47 -1.46 6.83
C HIS A 139 7.57 -1.25 7.88
N LYS A 140 7.37 -0.38 8.86
CA LYS A 140 8.32 -0.17 9.98
C LYS A 140 8.57 -1.44 10.80
N GLN A 141 7.60 -2.37 10.85
CA GLN A 141 7.72 -3.66 11.51
C GLN A 141 8.45 -4.71 10.65
N GLY A 142 8.92 -4.35 9.45
CA GLY A 142 9.71 -5.20 8.56
C GLY A 142 8.93 -5.90 7.45
N THR A 143 7.63 -5.64 7.31
CA THR A 143 6.86 -6.16 6.16
C THR A 143 7.24 -5.39 4.90
N THR A 144 7.63 -6.10 3.84
CA THR A 144 7.84 -5.48 2.53
C THR A 144 6.51 -5.08 1.92
N ILE A 145 6.36 -3.81 1.52
CA ILE A 145 5.13 -3.31 0.90
C ILE A 145 5.38 -2.99 -0.57
N VAL A 146 4.54 -3.53 -1.44
CA VAL A 146 4.44 -3.12 -2.85
C VAL A 146 3.06 -2.51 -3.03
N MET A 147 2.99 -1.20 -3.24
CA MET A 147 1.73 -0.48 -3.39
C MET A 147 1.55 -0.01 -4.82
N VAL A 148 0.41 -0.34 -5.43
CA VAL A 148 -0.03 0.25 -6.70
C VAL A 148 -1.00 1.38 -6.37
N SER A 149 -0.70 2.57 -6.86
CA SER A 149 -1.56 3.75 -6.66
C SER A 149 -1.41 4.73 -7.82
N HIS A 150 -2.48 5.46 -8.09
CA HIS A 150 -2.49 6.63 -8.98
C HIS A 150 -2.35 7.95 -8.20
N SER A 151 -2.25 7.90 -6.88
CA SER A 151 -1.99 9.07 -6.02
C SER A 151 -0.49 9.36 -5.95
N MET A 152 -0.05 10.37 -6.64
CA MET A 152 1.35 10.80 -6.62
C MET A 152 1.77 11.27 -5.22
N ASP A 153 0.83 11.84 -4.47
CA ASP A 153 1.06 12.30 -3.09
C ASP A 153 1.40 11.13 -2.16
N ASP A 154 0.64 10.01 -2.25
CA ASP A 154 0.90 8.82 -1.42
C ASP A 154 2.24 8.18 -1.78
N LEU A 155 2.52 8.05 -3.09
CA LEU A 155 3.78 7.47 -3.56
C LEU A 155 4.97 8.33 -3.14
N ALA A 156 4.85 9.65 -3.21
CA ALA A 156 5.89 10.57 -2.79
C ALA A 156 6.16 10.53 -1.29
N ALA A 157 5.10 10.38 -0.48
CA ALA A 157 5.20 10.42 0.99
C ALA A 157 5.61 9.08 1.62
N MET A 158 5.29 7.94 0.99
CA MET A 158 5.36 6.64 1.64
C MET A 158 6.38 5.66 1.05
N CYS A 159 6.80 5.86 -0.20
CA CYS A 159 7.62 4.87 -0.89
C CYS A 159 9.12 5.19 -0.83
N ASP A 160 9.94 4.18 -0.55
CA ASP A 160 11.40 4.28 -0.69
C ASP A 160 11.81 4.24 -2.17
N ARG A 161 11.01 3.57 -2.99
CA ARG A 161 11.25 3.40 -4.42
C ARG A 161 9.94 3.44 -5.20
N VAL A 162 9.95 4.16 -6.32
CA VAL A 162 8.82 4.25 -7.26
C VAL A 162 9.22 3.62 -8.59
N VAL A 163 8.29 2.86 -9.17
CA VAL A 163 8.40 2.29 -10.52
C VAL A 163 7.21 2.78 -11.33
N VAL A 164 7.49 3.43 -12.44
CA VAL A 164 6.47 3.96 -13.35
C VAL A 164 6.33 3.03 -14.54
N LEU A 165 5.11 2.56 -14.76
CA LEU A 165 4.74 1.69 -15.87
C LEU A 165 3.91 2.45 -16.90
N LYS A 166 4.23 2.28 -18.18
CA LYS A 166 3.42 2.75 -19.30
C LYS A 166 3.34 1.65 -20.35
N GLU A 167 2.12 1.26 -20.74
CA GLU A 167 1.89 0.22 -21.76
C GLU A 167 2.60 -1.12 -21.46
N GLY A 168 2.76 -1.44 -20.15
CA GLY A 168 3.41 -2.67 -19.70
C GLY A 168 4.93 -2.60 -19.58
N GLU A 169 5.55 -1.47 -19.93
CA GLU A 169 6.99 -1.25 -19.85
C GLU A 169 7.36 -0.34 -18.69
N ILE A 170 8.54 -0.56 -18.09
CA ILE A 170 9.11 0.34 -17.08
C ILE A 170 9.71 1.54 -17.80
N VAL A 171 9.05 2.70 -17.69
CA VAL A 171 9.54 3.95 -18.29
C VAL A 171 10.41 4.77 -17.34
N ARG A 172 10.26 4.55 -16.02
CA ARG A 172 11.06 5.21 -15.00
C ARG A 172 11.06 4.44 -13.69
N GLN A 173 12.15 4.52 -12.95
CA GLN A 173 12.24 3.98 -11.60
C GLN A 173 13.32 4.68 -10.77
N GLY A 174 13.14 4.75 -9.46
CA GLY A 174 14.09 5.36 -8.54
C GLY A 174 13.46 5.75 -7.21
N THR A 175 14.14 6.57 -6.44
CA THR A 175 13.56 7.22 -5.27
C THR A 175 12.47 8.20 -5.69
N PRO A 176 11.52 8.58 -4.81
CA PRO A 176 10.53 9.62 -5.13
C PRO A 176 11.17 10.89 -5.67
N ALA A 177 12.22 11.39 -5.04
CA ALA A 177 12.99 12.53 -5.54
C ALA A 177 13.42 12.37 -7.00
N HIS A 178 14.05 11.23 -7.33
CA HIS A 178 14.52 10.95 -8.68
C HIS A 178 13.38 10.84 -9.70
N VAL A 179 12.25 10.24 -9.30
CA VAL A 179 11.10 10.04 -10.20
C VAL A 179 10.36 11.36 -10.44
N PHE A 180 10.14 12.17 -9.40
CA PHE A 180 9.36 13.40 -9.48
C PHE A 180 10.18 14.65 -9.89
N MET A 181 11.52 14.57 -9.89
CA MET A 181 12.42 15.68 -10.28
C MET A 181 12.14 16.28 -11.68
N HIS A 182 11.56 15.53 -12.61
CA HIS A 182 11.35 15.97 -13.99
C HIS A 182 9.85 16.02 -14.33
N ALA A 183 9.18 17.05 -13.84
CA ALA A 183 7.75 17.27 -14.02
C ALA A 183 7.28 17.17 -15.49
N ALA A 184 8.01 17.80 -16.42
CA ALA A 184 7.67 17.78 -17.83
C ALA A 184 7.57 16.36 -18.41
N LYS A 185 8.53 15.49 -18.05
CA LYS A 185 8.55 14.09 -18.52
C LYS A 185 7.42 13.25 -17.93
N LEU A 186 6.97 13.53 -16.71
CA LEU A 186 5.83 12.85 -16.12
C LEU A 186 4.53 13.24 -16.81
N ASN A 187 4.36 14.52 -17.11
CA ASN A 187 3.20 15.02 -17.86
C ASN A 187 3.11 14.39 -19.27
N GLU A 188 4.25 14.22 -19.97
CA GLU A 188 4.30 13.57 -21.30
C GLU A 188 3.79 12.12 -21.28
N ILE A 189 3.92 11.43 -20.15
CA ILE A 189 3.42 10.06 -19.98
C ILE A 189 2.05 10.00 -19.31
N GLY A 190 1.41 11.16 -19.09
CA GLY A 190 0.07 11.27 -18.52
C GLY A 190 0.00 11.14 -17.00
N LEU A 191 1.13 11.22 -16.29
CA LEU A 191 1.18 11.23 -14.83
C LEU A 191 1.21 12.65 -14.30
N GLY A 192 0.42 12.90 -13.26
CA GLY A 192 0.45 14.17 -12.53
C GLY A 192 1.71 14.29 -11.65
N LEU A 193 1.84 15.46 -11.03
CA LEU A 193 2.83 15.73 -9.99
C LEU A 193 2.21 15.64 -8.61
N PRO A 194 2.98 15.37 -7.55
CA PRO A 194 2.56 15.59 -6.18
C PRO A 194 2.02 17.01 -5.97
N ALA A 195 0.98 17.16 -5.14
CA ALA A 195 0.35 18.46 -4.88
C ALA A 195 1.34 19.51 -4.34
N PRO A 196 2.27 19.20 -3.43
CA PRO A 196 3.29 20.15 -2.98
C PRO A 196 4.14 20.66 -4.13
N GLN A 197 4.54 19.80 -5.06
CA GLN A 197 5.36 20.18 -6.19
C GLN A 197 4.58 21.06 -7.19
N ARG A 198 3.30 20.76 -7.45
CA ARG A 198 2.43 21.64 -8.25
C ARG A 198 2.31 23.03 -7.63
N MET A 199 2.16 23.10 -6.30
CA MET A 199 2.12 24.36 -5.57
C MET A 199 3.44 25.12 -5.67
N ALA A 200 4.58 24.43 -5.55
CA ALA A 200 5.90 25.02 -5.71
C ALA A 200 6.07 25.67 -7.11
N TYR A 201 5.67 24.97 -8.17
CA TYR A 201 5.72 25.54 -9.53
C TYR A 201 4.82 26.78 -9.66
N ALA A 202 3.59 26.74 -9.12
CA ALA A 202 2.69 27.90 -9.14
C ALA A 202 3.30 29.10 -8.39
N LEU A 203 3.96 28.89 -7.25
CA LEU A 203 4.66 29.95 -6.51
C LEU A 203 5.86 30.50 -7.27
N ILE A 204 6.60 29.66 -7.97
CA ILE A 204 7.72 30.08 -8.83
C ILE A 204 7.24 30.94 -9.99
N ASP A 205 6.13 30.58 -10.61
CA ASP A 205 5.51 31.37 -11.68
C ASP A 205 5.07 32.76 -11.20
N GLU A 206 4.73 32.90 -9.91
CA GLU A 206 4.44 34.18 -9.25
C GLU A 206 5.70 34.90 -8.70
N GLY A 207 6.89 34.37 -8.97
CA GLY A 207 8.17 34.99 -8.63
C GLY A 207 8.78 34.55 -7.28
N ALA A 208 8.27 33.51 -6.64
CA ALA A 208 8.90 32.99 -5.43
C ALA A 208 10.25 32.33 -5.75
N PRO A 209 11.32 32.58 -4.96
CA PRO A 209 12.65 32.03 -5.19
C PRO A 209 12.77 30.59 -4.69
N LEU A 210 11.89 29.69 -5.16
CA LEU A 210 11.85 28.28 -4.83
C LEU A 210 12.58 27.42 -5.86
N GLY A 211 13.19 26.32 -5.40
CA GLY A 211 13.68 25.25 -6.28
C GLY A 211 12.68 24.09 -6.32
N ALA A 212 11.87 23.96 -7.38
CA ALA A 212 10.75 23.01 -7.40
C ALA A 212 11.13 21.53 -7.44
N ASP A 213 12.36 21.19 -7.84
CA ASP A 213 12.74 19.82 -8.17
C ASP A 213 12.75 18.86 -6.96
N GLU A 214 12.94 19.37 -5.74
CA GLU A 214 12.98 18.57 -4.51
C GLU A 214 11.72 18.75 -3.63
N LEU A 215 10.75 19.57 -4.05
CA LEU A 215 9.59 19.95 -3.26
C LEU A 215 8.37 19.04 -3.50
N TYR A 216 8.57 17.72 -3.46
CA TYR A 216 7.53 16.72 -3.72
C TYR A 216 6.74 16.28 -2.48
N SER A 217 7.13 16.75 -1.27
CA SER A 217 6.40 16.50 -0.02
C SER A 217 5.95 17.79 0.64
N ILE A 218 4.92 17.70 1.49
CA ILE A 218 4.43 18.86 2.27
C ILE A 218 5.55 19.41 3.16
N ASP A 219 6.30 18.53 3.81
CA ASP A 219 7.36 18.92 4.75
C ASP A 219 8.50 19.65 4.04
N SER A 220 8.92 19.17 2.84
CA SER A 220 9.97 19.82 2.06
C SER A 220 9.53 21.21 1.57
N LEU A 221 8.30 21.34 1.08
CA LEU A 221 7.77 22.63 0.64
C LEU A 221 7.61 23.61 1.80
N ALA A 222 7.07 23.16 2.94
CA ALA A 222 6.88 24.00 4.11
C ALA A 222 8.22 24.51 4.67
N ALA A 223 9.22 23.63 4.75
CA ALA A 223 10.58 24.01 5.22
C ALA A 223 11.19 25.08 4.32
N GLU A 224 11.07 24.95 3.00
CA GLU A 224 11.62 25.94 2.04
C GLU A 224 10.88 27.27 2.13
N ILE A 225 9.56 27.27 2.23
CA ILE A 225 8.77 28.51 2.40
C ILE A 225 9.17 29.25 3.70
N VAL A 226 9.32 28.52 4.81
CA VAL A 226 9.75 29.09 6.08
C VAL A 226 11.16 29.70 5.97
N ALA A 227 12.10 28.97 5.34
CA ALA A 227 13.46 29.46 5.15
C ALA A 227 13.51 30.77 4.34
N ILE A 228 12.69 30.89 3.29
CA ILE A 228 12.57 32.12 2.51
C ILE A 228 11.96 33.26 3.32
N ALA A 229 10.89 32.98 4.09
CA ALA A 229 10.23 33.99 4.92
C ALA A 229 11.18 34.53 6.01
N GLU A 230 11.97 33.66 6.65
CA GLU A 230 12.95 34.04 7.65
C GLU A 230 14.20 34.72 7.06
N GLY A 231 14.65 34.28 5.88
CA GLY A 231 15.80 34.87 5.16
C GLY A 231 15.51 36.24 4.53
N GLY A 232 14.25 36.51 4.19
CA GLY A 232 13.79 37.82 3.68
C GLY A 232 13.53 38.89 4.75
N ALA A 233 13.64 38.51 6.02
CA ALA A 233 13.48 39.43 7.18
C ALA A 233 14.79 40.06 7.66
N ARG A 234 15.89 39.97 6.89
CA ARG A 234 17.19 40.60 7.17
C ARG A 234 17.50 41.77 6.28
#